data_870740aea68798e25bf53251d60eb487
#
_entry.id   870740aea68798e25bf53251d60eb487
#
_cell.length_a   1.000
_cell.length_b   1.000
_cell.length_c   1.000
_cell.angle_alpha   90.00
_cell.angle_beta   90.00
_cell.angle_gamma   90.00
#
_symmetry.space_group_name_H-M   'P 1'
#
loop_
_entity.id
_entity.type
_entity.pdbx_description
1 polymer ?
#
loop_
_entity_poly.entity_id
_entity_poly.type
_entity_poly.pdbx_seq_one_letter_code
_entity_poly.pdbx_strand_id
1 'polypeptide(L)'
;MTKLDNLIRLNQLAEQIHKQGKKVAVLLEGRDGAGKSGTIRDFTQYLPPYTYSVVPSFMPTKKQMASWLKSWELLMPKKGQIVFYDRSHYSRALLQPIMEWCSQKQYENFMTKVVDWELLQDVSFVKLWLSISRKNQDLRLNSREVDPLRYWKFSTNDKKSLSAFDKITLQKEYMFDECPKWHSIDYNDKAIGRQDALQILINQLERI
;
A
#
# COMPACT_ATOMS: atom_id res chain seq x y z
N MET A 1 -1.44 -11.82 22.02
CA MET A 1 -0.61 -12.70 21.18
C MET A 1 0.76 -12.06 20.96
N THR A 2 1.82 -12.84 20.96
CA THR A 2 3.17 -12.35 20.64
C THR A 2 3.28 -12.04 19.14
N LYS A 3 4.33 -11.30 18.74
CA LYS A 3 4.61 -11.11 17.30
C LYS A 3 4.78 -12.44 16.57
N LEU A 4 5.40 -13.44 17.22
CA LEU A 4 5.61 -14.75 16.65
C LEU A 4 4.28 -15.49 16.42
N ASP A 5 3.36 -15.46 17.39
CA ASP A 5 2.03 -16.07 17.24
C ASP A 5 1.28 -15.48 16.05
N ASN A 6 1.36 -14.15 15.89
CA ASN A 6 0.75 -13.47 14.76
C ASN A 6 1.37 -13.86 13.40
N LEU A 7 2.69 -14.04 13.32
CA LEU A 7 3.35 -14.49 12.09
C LEU A 7 2.98 -15.95 11.76
N ILE A 8 2.88 -16.81 12.76
CA ILE A 8 2.38 -18.19 12.59
C ILE A 8 0.95 -18.16 12.06
N ARG A 9 0.09 -17.32 12.66
CA ARG A 9 -1.30 -17.20 12.23
C ARG A 9 -1.42 -16.68 10.79
N LEU A 10 -0.64 -15.68 10.43
CA LEU A 10 -0.60 -15.16 9.05
C LEU A 10 -0.19 -16.25 8.05
N ASN A 11 0.80 -17.07 8.40
CA ASN A 11 1.23 -18.20 7.56
C ASN A 11 0.09 -19.20 7.33
N GLN A 12 -0.60 -19.60 8.40
CA GLN A 12 -1.76 -20.51 8.33
C GLN A 12 -2.88 -19.96 7.45
N LEU A 13 -3.18 -18.65 7.59
CA LEU A 13 -4.20 -17.97 6.77
C LEU A 13 -3.80 -17.91 5.30
N ALA A 14 -2.53 -17.65 5.00
CA ALA A 14 -2.03 -17.63 3.62
C ALA A 14 -2.17 -19.01 2.96
N GLU A 15 -1.88 -20.10 3.67
CA GLU A 15 -2.12 -21.46 3.20
C GLU A 15 -3.61 -21.77 3.00
N GLN A 16 -4.48 -21.33 3.90
CA GLN A 16 -5.92 -21.50 3.75
C GLN A 16 -6.46 -20.75 2.52
N ILE A 17 -6.06 -19.49 2.34
CA ILE A 17 -6.40 -18.67 1.16
C ILE A 17 -5.94 -19.37 -0.12
N HIS A 18 -4.72 -19.92 -0.12
CA HIS A 18 -4.20 -20.66 -1.26
C HIS A 18 -5.03 -21.90 -1.58
N LYS A 19 -5.32 -22.74 -0.60
CA LYS A 19 -6.12 -23.97 -0.75
C LYS A 19 -7.56 -23.69 -1.19
N GLN A 20 -8.15 -22.59 -0.72
CA GLN A 20 -9.51 -22.18 -1.08
C GLN A 20 -9.57 -21.44 -2.44
N GLY A 21 -8.45 -21.13 -3.06
CA GLY A 21 -8.39 -20.40 -4.31
C GLY A 21 -8.85 -18.94 -4.22
N LYS A 22 -8.87 -18.36 -3.01
CA LYS A 22 -9.29 -16.96 -2.79
C LYS A 22 -8.23 -15.99 -3.31
N LYS A 23 -8.67 -14.79 -3.67
CA LYS A 23 -7.81 -13.73 -4.20
C LYS A 23 -7.80 -12.55 -3.22
N VAL A 24 -6.62 -12.17 -2.75
CA VAL A 24 -6.50 -11.10 -1.75
C VAL A 24 -5.48 -10.06 -2.21
N ALA A 25 -5.89 -8.79 -2.20
CA ALA A 25 -5.04 -7.64 -2.47
C ALA A 25 -4.81 -6.85 -1.18
N VAL A 26 -3.57 -6.75 -0.73
CA VAL A 26 -3.18 -5.95 0.45
C VAL A 26 -2.51 -4.68 -0.04
N LEU A 27 -3.20 -3.57 0.05
CA LEU A 27 -2.75 -2.27 -0.41
C LEU A 27 -2.05 -1.53 0.73
N LEU A 28 -0.77 -1.22 0.57
CA LEU A 28 -0.02 -0.40 1.52
C LEU A 28 0.19 0.99 0.93
N GLU A 29 -0.53 1.97 1.45
CA GLU A 29 -0.38 3.37 1.10
C GLU A 29 0.20 4.17 2.28
N GLY A 30 0.64 5.36 2.01
CA GLY A 30 1.27 6.24 3.00
C GLY A 30 2.38 7.07 2.38
N ARG A 31 2.88 8.05 3.14
CA ARG A 31 3.93 8.97 2.69
C ARG A 31 5.25 8.25 2.43
N ASP A 32 6.14 8.91 1.71
CA ASP A 32 7.51 8.44 1.60
C ASP A 32 8.15 8.46 3.00
N GLY A 33 8.92 7.43 3.31
CA GLY A 33 9.43 7.26 4.69
C GLY A 33 8.48 6.53 5.66
N ALA A 34 7.19 6.32 5.32
CA ALA A 34 6.24 5.67 6.23
C ALA A 34 6.63 4.23 6.61
N GLY A 35 7.27 3.47 5.71
CA GLY A 35 7.74 2.13 6.03
C GLY A 35 7.10 0.99 5.24
N LYS A 36 6.36 1.29 4.17
CA LYS A 36 5.61 0.32 3.34
C LYS A 36 6.40 -0.93 2.96
N SER A 37 7.51 -0.77 2.23
CA SER A 37 8.34 -1.92 1.82
C SER A 37 8.91 -2.72 2.99
N GLY A 38 9.19 -2.07 4.14
CA GLY A 38 9.65 -2.74 5.34
C GLY A 38 8.55 -3.56 6.02
N THR A 39 7.32 -3.08 5.95
CA THR A 39 6.14 -3.79 6.45
C THR A 39 5.81 -5.00 5.57
N ILE A 40 5.87 -4.85 4.25
CA ILE A 40 5.70 -5.99 3.32
C ILE A 40 6.75 -7.07 3.61
N ARG A 41 8.02 -6.69 3.75
CA ARG A 41 9.09 -7.65 4.09
C ARG A 41 8.83 -8.35 5.42
N ASP A 42 8.33 -7.63 6.44
CA ASP A 42 8.02 -8.20 7.74
C ASP A 42 6.85 -9.20 7.66
N PHE A 43 5.84 -8.91 6.84
CA PHE A 43 4.71 -9.82 6.61
C PHE A 43 5.10 -11.07 5.83
N THR A 44 5.95 -10.91 4.83
CA THR A 44 6.26 -12.00 3.87
C THR A 44 7.43 -12.88 4.28
N GLN A 45 8.17 -12.54 5.34
CA GLN A 45 9.43 -13.21 5.69
C GLN A 45 9.31 -14.72 5.95
N TYR A 46 8.13 -15.20 6.32
CA TYR A 46 7.87 -16.63 6.60
C TYR A 46 6.74 -17.21 5.76
N LEU A 47 6.16 -16.44 4.84
CA LEU A 47 5.12 -16.96 3.95
C LEU A 47 5.71 -17.91 2.90
N PRO A 48 5.04 -19.02 2.58
CA PRO A 48 5.45 -19.87 1.47
C PRO A 48 5.41 -19.05 0.14
N PRO A 49 6.49 -19.10 -0.68
CA PRO A 49 6.59 -18.24 -1.86
C PRO A 49 5.46 -18.40 -2.90
N TYR A 50 4.80 -19.56 -2.92
CA TYR A 50 3.68 -19.83 -3.83
C TYR A 50 2.37 -19.18 -3.39
N THR A 51 2.25 -18.72 -2.12
CA THR A 51 1.02 -18.14 -1.55
C THR A 51 0.91 -16.64 -1.80
N TYR A 52 2.00 -15.97 -2.16
CA TYR A 52 2.00 -14.52 -2.29
C TYR A 52 2.85 -14.01 -3.47
N SER A 53 2.63 -12.75 -3.79
CA SER A 53 3.55 -11.96 -4.61
C SER A 53 3.58 -10.50 -4.14
N VAL A 54 4.58 -9.76 -4.60
CA VAL A 54 4.74 -8.33 -4.26
C VAL A 54 4.78 -7.51 -5.54
N VAL A 55 3.94 -6.49 -5.61
CA VAL A 55 3.99 -5.47 -6.65
C VAL A 55 4.73 -4.25 -6.06
N PRO A 56 5.96 -3.98 -6.51
CA PRO A 56 6.74 -2.86 -6.00
C PRO A 56 6.20 -1.52 -6.53
N SER A 57 6.52 -0.44 -5.82
CA SER A 57 6.29 0.92 -6.32
C SER A 57 7.10 1.15 -7.61
N PHE A 58 6.44 1.68 -8.63
CA PHE A 58 7.05 1.99 -9.90
C PHE A 58 6.55 3.33 -10.46
N MET A 59 7.36 3.95 -11.31
CA MET A 59 6.93 5.10 -12.09
C MET A 59 6.13 4.61 -13.30
N PRO A 60 4.84 4.95 -13.40
CA PRO A 60 4.01 4.45 -14.49
C PRO A 60 4.40 5.06 -15.84
N THR A 61 4.30 4.28 -16.89
CA THR A 61 4.47 4.73 -18.27
C THR A 61 3.29 5.60 -18.72
N LYS A 62 3.45 6.41 -19.77
CA LYS A 62 2.36 7.20 -20.37
C LYS A 62 1.15 6.33 -20.75
N LYS A 63 1.39 5.13 -21.27
CA LYS A 63 0.33 4.16 -21.63
C LYS A 63 -0.45 3.70 -20.41
N GLN A 64 0.23 3.37 -19.32
CA GLN A 64 -0.43 3.00 -18.05
C GLN A 64 -1.21 4.18 -17.46
N MET A 65 -0.66 5.39 -17.52
CA MET A 65 -1.36 6.59 -17.05
C MET A 65 -2.65 6.87 -17.84
N ALA A 66 -2.66 6.62 -19.14
CA ALA A 66 -3.84 6.81 -20.00
C ALA A 66 -4.97 5.81 -19.69
N SER A 67 -4.63 4.57 -19.30
CA SER A 67 -5.58 3.49 -19.00
C SER A 67 -5.34 2.92 -17.60
N TRP A 68 -5.43 3.79 -16.58
CA TRP A 68 -4.93 3.50 -15.23
C TRP A 68 -5.53 2.26 -14.60
N LEU A 69 -6.83 2.17 -14.41
CA LEU A 69 -7.48 1.02 -13.79
C LEU A 69 -7.27 -0.27 -14.59
N LYS A 70 -7.37 -0.19 -15.92
CA LYS A 70 -7.09 -1.33 -16.81
C LYS A 70 -5.66 -1.85 -16.67
N SER A 71 -4.69 -0.97 -16.42
CA SER A 71 -3.30 -1.38 -16.17
C SER A 71 -3.15 -2.16 -14.87
N TRP A 72 -3.98 -1.87 -13.87
CA TRP A 72 -3.99 -2.56 -12.59
C TRP A 72 -4.71 -3.90 -12.63
N GLU A 73 -5.65 -4.13 -13.56
CA GLU A 73 -6.30 -5.44 -13.76
C GLU A 73 -5.27 -6.55 -14.02
N LEU A 74 -4.20 -6.24 -14.74
CA LEU A 74 -3.11 -7.18 -15.03
C LEU A 74 -2.26 -7.54 -13.81
N LEU A 75 -2.37 -6.76 -12.75
CA LEU A 75 -1.60 -6.91 -11.51
C LEU A 75 -2.45 -7.49 -10.38
N MET A 76 -3.74 -7.80 -10.63
CA MET A 76 -4.62 -8.36 -9.61
C MET A 76 -4.21 -9.78 -9.20
N PRO A 77 -4.55 -10.20 -7.96
CA PRO A 77 -4.22 -11.53 -7.47
C PRO A 77 -4.76 -12.65 -8.35
N LYS A 78 -3.97 -13.67 -8.58
CA LYS A 78 -4.43 -14.95 -9.13
C LYS A 78 -5.11 -15.78 -8.05
N LYS A 79 -5.84 -16.81 -8.44
CA LYS A 79 -6.47 -17.76 -7.50
C LYS A 79 -5.45 -18.30 -6.50
N GLY A 80 -5.77 -18.24 -5.23
CA GLY A 80 -4.94 -18.72 -4.13
C GLY A 80 -3.74 -17.85 -3.80
N GLN A 81 -3.75 -16.56 -4.18
CA GLN A 81 -2.63 -15.65 -3.91
C GLN A 81 -3.05 -14.43 -3.09
N ILE A 82 -2.16 -14.04 -2.19
CA ILE A 82 -2.14 -12.72 -1.53
C ILE A 82 -1.13 -11.85 -2.30
N VAL A 83 -1.56 -10.73 -2.84
CA VAL A 83 -0.64 -9.76 -3.48
C VAL A 83 -0.49 -8.54 -2.58
N PHE A 84 0.75 -8.23 -2.21
CA PHE A 84 1.11 -7.05 -1.45
C PHE A 84 1.57 -5.94 -2.40
N TYR A 85 0.94 -4.77 -2.30
CA TYR A 85 1.27 -3.62 -3.16
C TYR A 85 2.02 -2.56 -2.35
N ASP A 86 3.28 -2.27 -2.71
CA ASP A 86 3.98 -1.08 -2.22
C ASP A 86 3.53 0.10 -3.09
N ARG A 87 2.52 0.82 -2.65
CA ARG A 87 1.62 1.70 -3.40
C ARG A 87 0.69 0.92 -4.34
N SER A 88 -0.46 1.48 -4.62
CA SER A 88 -1.54 0.83 -5.34
C SER A 88 -2.12 1.73 -6.44
N HIS A 89 -3.21 1.28 -7.04
CA HIS A 89 -4.00 2.10 -7.96
C HIS A 89 -4.46 3.41 -7.32
N TYR A 90 -4.53 3.49 -5.99
CA TYR A 90 -4.82 4.74 -5.26
C TYR A 90 -3.72 5.79 -5.35
N SER A 91 -2.54 5.48 -5.90
CA SER A 91 -1.56 6.51 -6.27
C SER A 91 -2.15 7.58 -7.20
N ARG A 92 -3.21 7.25 -7.97
CA ARG A 92 -3.99 8.20 -8.78
C ARG A 92 -4.75 9.21 -7.92
N ALA A 93 -5.25 8.82 -6.75
CA ALA A 93 -5.92 9.72 -5.82
C ALA A 93 -4.95 10.52 -4.96
N LEU A 94 -3.78 9.97 -4.66
CA LEU A 94 -2.86 10.48 -3.65
C LEU A 94 -1.69 11.26 -4.24
N LEU A 95 -0.85 10.55 -4.97
CA LEU A 95 0.47 11.07 -5.40
C LEU A 95 0.43 11.75 -6.76
N GLN A 96 -0.30 11.17 -7.72
CA GLN A 96 -0.25 11.63 -9.10
C GLN A 96 -0.77 13.06 -9.32
N PRO A 97 -1.86 13.52 -8.65
CA PRO A 97 -2.28 14.91 -8.75
C PRO A 97 -1.23 15.89 -8.22
N ILE A 98 -0.55 15.51 -7.12
CA ILE A 98 0.46 16.35 -6.46
C ILE A 98 1.73 16.46 -7.28
N MET A 99 2.10 15.36 -7.95
CA MET A 99 3.29 15.29 -8.81
C MET A 99 3.00 15.71 -10.25
N GLU A 100 1.76 16.14 -10.54
CA GLU A 100 1.32 16.54 -11.88
C GLU A 100 1.46 15.41 -12.92
N TRP A 101 1.32 14.16 -12.49
CA TRP A 101 1.40 12.98 -13.37
C TRP A 101 0.05 12.60 -13.98
N CYS A 102 -1.03 13.24 -13.54
CA CYS A 102 -2.35 13.09 -14.16
C CYS A 102 -3.05 14.45 -14.26
N SER A 103 -3.95 14.58 -15.23
CA SER A 103 -4.83 15.73 -15.32
C SER A 103 -5.95 15.66 -14.28
N GLN A 104 -6.57 16.80 -14.00
CA GLN A 104 -7.73 16.89 -13.11
C GLN A 104 -8.86 15.96 -13.58
N LYS A 105 -9.15 15.92 -14.88
CA LYS A 105 -10.14 15.01 -15.48
C LYS A 105 -9.82 13.53 -15.24
N GLN A 106 -8.54 13.14 -15.29
CA GLN A 106 -8.12 11.76 -15.01
C GLN A 106 -8.28 11.40 -13.54
N TYR A 107 -8.01 12.34 -12.65
CA TYR A 107 -8.23 12.20 -11.21
C TYR A 107 -9.73 12.01 -10.90
N GLU A 108 -10.58 12.93 -11.38
CA GLU A 108 -12.03 12.86 -11.16
C GLU A 108 -12.64 11.57 -11.71
N ASN A 109 -12.27 11.19 -12.94
CA ASN A 109 -12.72 9.93 -13.52
C ASN A 109 -12.26 8.69 -12.74
N PHE A 110 -11.11 8.76 -12.07
CA PHE A 110 -10.67 7.69 -11.17
C PHE A 110 -11.54 7.65 -9.92
N MET A 111 -11.72 8.78 -9.24
CA MET A 111 -12.48 8.87 -7.98
C MET A 111 -13.92 8.39 -8.14
N THR A 112 -14.57 8.71 -9.27
CA THR A 112 -15.94 8.27 -9.56
C THR A 112 -16.08 6.78 -9.88
N LYS A 113 -14.99 6.08 -10.24
CA LYS A 113 -15.05 4.71 -10.74
C LYS A 113 -14.36 3.67 -9.87
N VAL A 114 -13.44 4.09 -9.01
CA VAL A 114 -12.53 3.15 -8.34
C VAL A 114 -13.25 2.16 -7.43
N VAL A 115 -14.29 2.61 -6.73
CA VAL A 115 -15.05 1.75 -5.80
C VAL A 115 -15.80 0.66 -6.57
N ASP A 116 -16.53 1.05 -7.62
CA ASP A 116 -17.23 0.09 -8.47
C ASP A 116 -16.26 -0.84 -9.20
N TRP A 117 -15.13 -0.30 -9.66
CA TRP A 117 -14.09 -1.11 -10.27
C TRP A 117 -13.53 -2.17 -9.32
N GLU A 118 -13.28 -1.82 -8.04
CA GLU A 118 -12.86 -2.81 -7.04
C GLU A 118 -13.89 -3.91 -6.83
N LEU A 119 -15.18 -3.56 -6.77
CA LEU A 119 -16.26 -4.54 -6.62
C LEU A 119 -16.32 -5.56 -7.76
N LEU A 120 -15.93 -5.14 -8.97
CA LEU A 120 -15.92 -6.00 -10.16
C LEU A 120 -14.72 -6.95 -10.25
N GLN A 121 -13.68 -6.77 -9.38
CA GLN A 121 -12.45 -7.56 -9.51
C GLN A 121 -12.54 -8.99 -8.94
N ASP A 122 -13.60 -9.35 -8.21
CA ASP A 122 -13.68 -10.62 -7.50
C ASP A 122 -12.43 -10.87 -6.62
N VAL A 123 -12.03 -9.82 -5.89
CA VAL A 123 -10.83 -9.77 -5.04
C VAL A 123 -11.20 -9.16 -3.70
N SER A 124 -10.73 -9.75 -2.61
CA SER A 124 -10.83 -9.15 -1.28
C SER A 124 -9.73 -8.11 -1.08
N PHE A 125 -10.09 -6.85 -0.87
CA PHE A 125 -9.14 -5.77 -0.65
C PHE A 125 -8.94 -5.49 0.84
N VAL A 126 -7.68 -5.50 1.29
CA VAL A 126 -7.26 -5.01 2.62
C VAL A 126 -6.46 -3.72 2.40
N LYS A 127 -6.98 -2.59 2.89
CA LYS A 127 -6.45 -1.25 2.63
C LYS A 127 -5.78 -0.69 3.89
N LEU A 128 -4.45 -0.53 3.86
CA LEU A 128 -3.63 -0.07 4.98
C LEU A 128 -2.98 1.28 4.64
N TRP A 129 -3.27 2.30 5.43
CA TRP A 129 -2.60 3.59 5.37
C TRP A 129 -1.59 3.71 6.53
N LEU A 130 -0.30 3.81 6.19
CA LEU A 130 0.78 3.98 7.16
C LEU A 130 0.97 5.49 7.40
N SER A 131 0.49 5.97 8.55
CA SER A 131 0.52 7.38 8.91
C SER A 131 1.82 7.73 9.66
N ILE A 132 2.46 8.81 9.26
CA ILE A 132 3.61 9.38 9.97
C ILE A 132 3.50 10.89 10.08
N SER A 133 4.06 11.46 11.14
CA SER A 133 4.19 12.90 11.30
C SER A 133 5.21 13.50 10.31
N ARG A 134 5.09 14.79 10.02
CA ARG A 134 6.05 15.53 9.19
C ARG A 134 7.48 15.39 9.73
N LYS A 135 7.66 15.54 11.06
CA LYS A 135 8.94 15.39 11.74
C LYS A 135 9.58 14.03 11.47
N ASN A 136 8.80 12.94 11.63
CA ASN A 136 9.30 11.59 11.40
C ASN A 136 9.54 11.30 9.90
N GLN A 137 8.74 11.88 9.00
CA GLN A 137 9.00 11.79 7.57
C GLN A 137 10.36 12.42 7.23
N ASP A 138 10.60 13.65 7.68
CA ASP A 138 11.85 14.39 7.43
C ASP A 138 13.05 13.62 7.96
N LEU A 139 13.04 13.22 9.24
CA LEU A 139 14.12 12.43 9.86
C LEU A 139 14.43 11.15 9.07
N ARG A 140 13.40 10.45 8.58
CA ARG A 140 13.58 9.19 7.86
C ARG A 140 14.06 9.37 6.43
N LEU A 141 13.66 10.45 5.75
CA LEU A 141 14.13 10.75 4.41
C LEU A 141 15.60 11.20 4.45
N ASN A 142 15.96 12.07 5.37
CA ASN A 142 17.35 12.52 5.57
C ASN A 142 18.27 11.34 5.94
N SER A 143 17.78 10.40 6.78
CA SER A 143 18.58 9.20 7.13
C SER A 143 18.85 8.28 5.94
N ARG A 144 18.07 8.32 4.87
CA ARG A 144 18.31 7.49 3.68
C ARG A 144 19.50 7.97 2.85
N GLU A 145 19.74 9.27 2.83
CA GLU A 145 20.82 9.88 2.03
C GLU A 145 22.20 9.34 2.46
N VAL A 146 22.37 9.04 3.74
CA VAL A 146 23.63 8.58 4.33
C VAL A 146 23.65 7.07 4.62
N ASP A 147 22.58 6.35 4.41
CA ASP A 147 22.48 4.91 4.72
C ASP A 147 22.99 4.07 3.55
N PRO A 148 24.12 3.33 3.67
CA PRO A 148 24.71 2.56 2.59
C PRO A 148 23.82 1.44 2.06
N LEU A 149 22.81 1.01 2.82
CA LEU A 149 21.86 -0.04 2.42
C LEU A 149 20.58 0.53 1.80
N ARG A 150 20.34 1.83 1.90
CA ARG A 150 19.08 2.47 1.50
C ARG A 150 19.25 3.72 0.63
N TYR A 151 20.48 4.17 0.34
CA TYR A 151 20.75 5.35 -0.49
C TYR A 151 20.06 5.29 -1.85
N TRP A 152 19.95 4.10 -2.44
CA TRP A 152 19.28 3.87 -3.71
C TRP A 152 17.75 4.15 -3.69
N LYS A 153 17.15 4.27 -2.51
CA LYS A 153 15.76 4.69 -2.32
C LYS A 153 15.58 6.19 -2.27
N PHE A 154 16.69 6.95 -2.14
CA PHE A 154 16.63 8.39 -2.11
C PHE A 154 16.43 8.94 -3.53
N SER A 155 15.44 9.80 -3.72
CA SER A 155 15.10 10.39 -5.00
C SER A 155 14.73 11.87 -4.86
N THR A 156 14.74 12.60 -5.98
CA THR A 156 14.24 13.97 -6.03
C THR A 156 12.76 14.07 -5.65
N ASN A 157 12.00 12.99 -5.82
CA ASN A 157 10.59 12.92 -5.40
C ASN A 157 10.43 12.92 -3.87
N ASP A 158 11.41 12.45 -3.11
CA ASP A 158 11.36 12.48 -1.64
C ASP A 158 11.30 13.92 -1.12
N LYS A 159 12.08 14.85 -1.71
CA LYS A 159 12.04 16.28 -1.35
C LYS A 159 10.69 16.91 -1.71
N LYS A 160 10.15 16.59 -2.90
CA LYS A 160 8.80 17.04 -3.30
C LYS A 160 7.71 16.47 -2.40
N SER A 161 7.81 15.21 -2.01
CA SER A 161 6.87 14.56 -1.09
C SER A 161 6.83 15.23 0.29
N LEU A 162 7.98 15.66 0.82
CA LEU A 162 8.03 16.39 2.09
C LEU A 162 7.40 17.78 2.00
N SER A 163 7.69 18.54 0.93
CA SER A 163 7.07 19.86 0.71
C SER A 163 5.56 19.78 0.47
N ALA A 164 5.08 18.65 -0.03
CA ALA A 164 3.67 18.39 -0.30
C ALA A 164 2.91 17.74 0.88
N PHE A 165 3.48 17.73 2.09
CA PHE A 165 2.90 17.03 3.25
C PHE A 165 1.42 17.36 3.49
N ASP A 166 1.07 18.65 3.49
CA ASP A 166 -0.30 19.10 3.77
C ASP A 166 -1.24 18.75 2.60
N LYS A 167 -0.76 18.89 1.36
CA LYS A 167 -1.52 18.48 0.16
C LYS A 167 -1.84 16.98 0.18
N ILE A 168 -0.88 16.14 0.57
CA ILE A 168 -1.09 14.70 0.73
C ILE A 168 -2.11 14.41 1.84
N THR A 169 -2.11 15.21 2.92
CA THR A 169 -3.10 15.09 3.99
C THR A 169 -4.51 15.33 3.44
N LEU A 170 -4.73 16.43 2.75
CA LEU A 170 -6.03 16.77 2.16
C LEU A 170 -6.51 15.70 1.16
N GLN A 171 -5.62 15.25 0.28
CA GLN A 171 -5.94 14.18 -0.68
C GLN A 171 -6.30 12.86 0.02
N LYS A 172 -5.59 12.53 1.10
CA LYS A 172 -5.87 11.33 1.89
C LYS A 172 -7.24 11.42 2.57
N GLU A 173 -7.57 12.56 3.21
CA GLU A 173 -8.87 12.74 3.86
C GLU A 173 -10.00 12.58 2.84
N TYR A 174 -9.92 13.30 1.72
CA TYR A 174 -10.91 13.17 0.65
C TYR A 174 -11.03 11.72 0.11
N MET A 175 -9.89 11.05 -0.10
CA MET A 175 -9.90 9.65 -0.54
C MET A 175 -10.55 8.72 0.51
N PHE A 176 -10.37 8.97 1.79
CA PHE A 176 -10.97 8.15 2.85
C PHE A 176 -12.49 8.34 2.91
N ASP A 177 -12.97 9.55 2.69
CA ASP A 177 -14.40 9.87 2.66
C ASP A 177 -15.08 9.20 1.46
N GLU A 178 -14.50 9.31 0.26
CA GLU A 178 -15.06 8.76 -0.97
C GLU A 178 -14.82 7.25 -1.17
N CYS A 179 -13.73 6.71 -0.60
CA CYS A 179 -13.31 5.33 -0.81
C CYS A 179 -13.11 4.62 0.54
N PRO A 180 -14.16 4.07 1.16
CA PRO A 180 -14.13 3.54 2.52
C PRO A 180 -13.26 2.29 2.69
N LYS A 181 -13.19 1.80 3.93
CA LYS A 181 -12.48 0.59 4.38
C LYS A 181 -10.95 0.75 4.49
N TRP A 182 -10.44 1.97 4.63
CA TRP A 182 -9.05 2.20 4.97
C TRP A 182 -8.79 2.04 6.47
N HIS A 183 -7.73 1.32 6.82
CA HIS A 183 -7.20 1.27 8.18
C HIS A 183 -6.01 2.21 8.29
N SER A 184 -6.17 3.31 9.03
CA SER A 184 -5.08 4.25 9.33
C SER A 184 -4.30 3.77 10.55
N ILE A 185 -3.00 3.57 10.39
CA ILE A 185 -2.11 2.98 11.40
C ILE A 185 -1.00 3.97 11.70
N ASP A 186 -0.75 4.26 12.98
CA ASP A 186 0.37 5.11 13.37
C ASP A 186 1.71 4.38 13.16
N TYR A 187 2.55 4.97 12.32
CA TYR A 187 3.90 4.49 12.01
C TYR A 187 5.00 5.42 12.54
N ASN A 188 4.69 6.32 13.47
CA ASN A 188 5.69 7.14 14.13
C ASN A 188 6.72 6.26 14.86
N ASP A 189 6.28 5.20 15.53
CA ASP A 189 7.11 4.06 15.89
C ASP A 189 6.89 2.90 14.89
N LYS A 190 7.99 2.49 14.23
CA LYS A 190 7.91 1.41 13.22
C LYS A 190 7.67 0.02 13.81
N ALA A 191 8.12 -0.22 15.05
CA ALA A 191 7.97 -1.53 15.67
C ALA A 191 6.51 -1.74 16.09
N ILE A 192 5.94 -0.72 16.74
CA ILE A 192 4.51 -0.71 17.13
C ILE A 192 3.64 -0.75 15.88
N GLY A 193 3.84 0.17 14.93
CA GLY A 193 3.03 0.24 13.72
C GLY A 193 3.02 -1.05 12.90
N ARG A 194 4.13 -1.82 12.87
CA ARG A 194 4.16 -3.13 12.21
C ARG A 194 3.34 -4.18 12.94
N GLN A 195 3.34 -4.16 14.27
CA GLN A 195 2.52 -5.08 15.06
C GLN A 195 1.04 -4.80 14.84
N ASP A 196 0.65 -3.53 14.89
CA ASP A 196 -0.73 -3.11 14.65
C ASP A 196 -1.18 -3.46 13.23
N ALA A 197 -0.34 -3.18 12.23
CA ALA A 197 -0.62 -3.53 10.84
C ALA A 197 -0.76 -5.04 10.63
N LEU A 198 0.07 -5.86 11.29
CA LEU A 198 0.00 -7.32 11.25
C LEU A 198 -1.30 -7.82 11.88
N GLN A 199 -1.68 -7.28 13.03
CA GLN A 199 -2.93 -7.64 13.70
C GLN A 199 -4.16 -7.28 12.86
N ILE A 200 -4.17 -6.08 12.26
CA ILE A 200 -5.24 -5.66 11.35
C ILE A 200 -5.32 -6.59 10.14
N LEU A 201 -4.18 -6.91 9.53
CA LEU A 201 -4.14 -7.82 8.39
C LEU A 201 -4.75 -9.18 8.74
N ILE A 202 -4.33 -9.80 9.85
CA ILE A 202 -4.87 -11.08 10.33
C ILE A 202 -6.39 -11.00 10.50
N ASN A 203 -6.87 -9.99 11.23
CA ASN A 203 -8.30 -9.79 11.48
C ASN A 203 -9.12 -9.63 10.18
N GLN A 204 -8.54 -9.02 9.14
CA GLN A 204 -9.19 -8.90 7.84
C GLN A 204 -9.17 -10.22 7.07
N LEU A 205 -8.06 -10.96 7.09
CA LEU A 205 -7.95 -12.25 6.41
C LEU A 205 -8.85 -13.32 7.02
N GLU A 206 -9.11 -13.28 8.33
CA GLU A 206 -10.03 -14.18 9.02
C GLU A 206 -11.51 -14.01 8.63
N ARG A 207 -11.86 -12.87 8.03
CA ARG A 207 -13.22 -12.58 7.54
C ARG A 207 -13.42 -12.97 6.07
N ILE A 208 -12.36 -13.30 5.40
CA ILE A 208 -12.36 -13.73 4.00
C ILE A 208 -12.55 -15.25 3.93
#